data_1791c8c889303f090e0b0947bf3d72a0
#
_entry.id   1791c8c889303f090e0b0947bf3d72a0
#
_cell.length_a   1.000
_cell.length_b   1.000
_cell.length_c   1.000
_cell.angle_alpha   90.00
_cell.angle_beta   90.00
_cell.angle_gamma   90.00
#
_symmetry.space_group_name_H-M   'P 1'
#
loop_
_entity.id
_entity.type
_entity.pdbx_description
1 polymer ?
#
loop_
_entity_poly.entity_id
_entity_poly.type
_entity_poly.pdbx_seq_one_letter_code
_entity_poly.pdbx_strand_id
1 'polypeptide(L)'
;MTRAAIHTCNTGFLDQAGFRKDAFWLYQSRWRPDLPMAHILPHWNWTGREGLVTPVYVFTSGDEGELFLNGRSLGRQRKQPGVWDRAYRLRWDDVKYEPGTLEVVVYRNGKEWARDTVKTTGAPVKLVLEAETDSIVSDGEDICYVNVSLRDAEGLVVPHVRNRVEFTVDGPGEIVAVDNGDETDFEDFKRPSRRVFNGWAQVIVRAKPGTTGKITVMAKSEGLASSSATVKVVR
;
A
#
# COMPACT_ATOMS: atom_id res chain seq x y z
N MET A 1 -3.19 23.41 -19.64
CA MET A 1 -3.16 22.34 -18.61
C MET A 1 -3.23 23.00 -17.24
N THR A 2 -4.38 23.00 -16.60
CA THR A 2 -4.53 23.44 -15.20
C THR A 2 -3.75 22.47 -14.33
N ARG A 3 -2.70 22.91 -13.66
CA ARG A 3 -2.05 22.12 -12.60
C ARG A 3 -3.13 21.86 -11.55
N ALA A 4 -3.44 20.59 -11.28
CA ALA A 4 -4.26 20.25 -10.14
C ALA A 4 -3.57 20.84 -8.90
N ALA A 5 -4.32 21.55 -8.08
CA ALA A 5 -3.79 22.03 -6.82
C ALA A 5 -3.51 20.81 -5.94
N ILE A 6 -2.41 20.84 -5.20
CA ILE A 6 -2.00 19.77 -4.29
C ILE A 6 -2.33 20.24 -2.88
N HIS A 7 -3.07 19.42 -2.12
CA HIS A 7 -3.44 19.74 -0.73
C HIS A 7 -2.31 19.56 0.26
N THR A 8 -1.35 18.69 -0.07
CA THR A 8 -0.33 18.22 0.85
C THR A 8 1.03 18.16 0.15
N CYS A 9 2.08 18.04 0.95
CA CYS A 9 3.43 17.88 0.44
C CYS A 9 3.68 16.43 0.01
N ASN A 10 4.03 16.21 -1.25
CA ASN A 10 4.31 14.87 -1.79
C ASN A 10 5.67 14.30 -1.38
N THR A 11 6.49 15.04 -0.63
CA THR A 11 7.84 14.60 -0.21
C THR A 11 7.86 13.77 1.08
N GLY A 12 6.71 13.59 1.75
CA GLY A 12 6.59 12.78 2.95
C GLY A 12 6.82 11.28 2.72
N PHE A 13 7.07 10.55 3.80
CA PHE A 13 7.23 9.08 3.79
C PHE A 13 5.89 8.35 3.72
N LEU A 14 4.86 8.99 4.22
CA LEU A 14 3.48 8.53 4.19
C LEU A 14 2.68 9.47 3.29
N ASP A 15 1.60 8.97 2.74
CA ASP A 15 0.60 9.82 2.11
C ASP A 15 -0.36 10.42 3.15
N GLN A 16 -1.40 11.11 2.70
CA GLN A 16 -2.36 11.78 3.58
C GLN A 16 -3.19 10.80 4.42
N ALA A 17 -3.47 9.62 3.89
CA ALA A 17 -4.17 8.54 4.60
C ALA A 17 -3.25 7.69 5.51
N GLY A 18 -1.95 8.01 5.57
CA GLY A 18 -0.97 7.27 6.36
C GLY A 18 -0.39 6.03 5.67
N PHE A 19 -0.70 5.78 4.39
CA PHE A 19 -0.08 4.68 3.66
C PHE A 19 1.38 4.97 3.31
N ARG A 20 2.20 3.92 3.38
CA ARG A 20 3.64 4.03 3.15
C ARG A 20 3.96 4.23 1.69
N LYS A 21 4.72 5.29 1.38
CA LYS A 21 5.29 5.53 0.06
C LYS A 21 6.62 4.80 -0.12
N ASP A 22 7.13 4.73 -1.34
CA ASP A 22 8.44 4.12 -1.61
C ASP A 22 9.58 4.76 -0.80
N ALA A 23 9.52 6.09 -0.56
CA ALA A 23 10.47 6.80 0.28
C ALA A 23 10.55 6.25 1.71
N PHE A 24 9.44 5.76 2.29
CA PHE A 24 9.45 5.12 3.60
C PHE A 24 10.45 3.96 3.65
N TRP A 25 10.42 3.08 2.65
CA TRP A 25 11.26 1.90 2.60
C TRP A 25 12.74 2.24 2.36
N LEU A 26 13.01 3.30 1.58
CA LEU A 26 14.37 3.82 1.43
C LEU A 26 14.96 4.23 2.79
N TYR A 27 14.22 5.06 3.55
CA TYR A 27 14.69 5.53 4.85
C TYR A 27 14.74 4.40 5.88
N GLN A 28 13.76 3.50 5.93
CA GLN A 28 13.81 2.34 6.81
C GLN A 28 15.06 1.49 6.56
N SER A 29 15.40 1.25 5.28
CA SER A 29 16.60 0.48 4.92
C SER A 29 17.91 1.09 5.45
N ARG A 30 17.90 2.41 5.70
CA ARG A 30 19.07 3.16 6.19
C ARG A 30 19.07 3.34 7.70
N TRP A 31 17.92 3.65 8.29
CA TRP A 31 17.79 3.90 9.71
C TRP A 31 17.70 2.63 10.55
N ARG A 32 17.25 1.55 9.95
CA ARG A 32 17.14 0.22 10.57
C ARG A 32 17.95 -0.82 9.79
N PRO A 33 19.30 -0.67 9.77
CA PRO A 33 20.16 -1.63 9.07
C PRO A 33 20.15 -3.02 9.72
N ASP A 34 19.69 -3.13 10.95
CA ASP A 34 19.48 -4.36 11.72
C ASP A 34 18.25 -5.16 11.25
N LEU A 35 17.28 -4.51 10.62
CA LEU A 35 16.04 -5.13 10.18
C LEU A 35 16.21 -5.75 8.79
N PRO A 36 16.06 -7.08 8.63
CA PRO A 36 16.00 -7.70 7.30
C PRO A 36 14.83 -7.14 6.51
N MET A 37 15.11 -6.49 5.40
CA MET A 37 14.07 -5.95 4.52
C MET A 37 14.52 -5.84 3.07
N ALA A 38 13.57 -6.01 2.17
CA ALA A 38 13.64 -5.66 0.76
C ALA A 38 12.32 -5.02 0.35
N HIS A 39 12.36 -4.09 -0.59
CA HIS A 39 11.19 -3.46 -1.18
C HIS A 39 11.48 -3.20 -2.66
N ILE A 40 10.76 -3.91 -3.52
CA ILE A 40 10.83 -3.78 -4.98
C ILE A 40 9.98 -2.59 -5.41
N LEU A 41 10.53 -1.74 -6.27
CA LEU A 41 9.78 -0.72 -6.98
C LEU A 41 10.18 -0.70 -8.46
N PRO A 42 9.24 -0.34 -9.35
CA PRO A 42 7.83 -0.05 -9.13
C PRO A 42 6.98 -1.33 -8.95
N HIS A 43 5.67 -1.16 -8.73
CA HIS A 43 4.72 -2.28 -8.82
C HIS A 43 4.84 -2.96 -10.21
N TRP A 44 4.35 -4.22 -10.34
CA TRP A 44 4.54 -4.99 -11.57
C TRP A 44 3.24 -5.16 -12.37
N ASN A 45 2.58 -4.01 -12.68
CA ASN A 45 1.32 -3.91 -13.42
C ASN A 45 1.42 -2.82 -14.49
N TRP A 46 1.91 -3.18 -15.67
CA TRP A 46 2.19 -2.25 -16.77
C TRP A 46 1.55 -2.71 -18.08
N THR A 47 0.23 -3.00 -18.04
CA THR A 47 -0.54 -3.44 -19.22
C THR A 47 -0.28 -2.53 -20.42
N GLY A 48 0.03 -3.12 -21.57
CA GLY A 48 0.37 -2.41 -22.80
C GLY A 48 1.83 -1.94 -22.87
N ARG A 49 2.68 -2.34 -21.92
CA ARG A 49 4.12 -2.06 -21.93
C ARG A 49 4.97 -3.33 -22.06
N GLU A 50 4.38 -4.43 -22.48
CA GLU A 50 5.07 -5.72 -22.66
C GLU A 50 6.28 -5.57 -23.58
N GLY A 51 7.44 -6.04 -23.13
CA GLY A 51 8.71 -5.94 -23.85
C GLY A 51 9.41 -4.57 -23.75
N LEU A 52 8.76 -3.53 -23.21
CA LEU A 52 9.38 -2.23 -22.99
C LEU A 52 10.24 -2.23 -21.74
N VAL A 53 11.32 -1.46 -21.77
CA VAL A 53 12.20 -1.29 -20.61
C VAL A 53 11.43 -0.64 -19.46
N THR A 54 11.47 -1.30 -18.32
CA THR A 54 10.90 -0.88 -17.05
C THR A 54 11.96 -1.09 -15.98
N PRO A 55 12.76 -0.06 -15.65
CA PRO A 55 13.82 -0.18 -14.64
C PRO A 55 13.26 -0.61 -13.30
N VAL A 56 14.01 -1.48 -12.60
CA VAL A 56 13.65 -2.00 -11.29
C VAL A 56 14.67 -1.53 -10.26
N TYR A 57 14.17 -1.01 -9.15
CA TYR A 57 14.96 -0.65 -8.00
C TYR A 57 14.57 -1.50 -6.80
N VAL A 58 15.51 -1.73 -5.89
CA VAL A 58 15.24 -2.40 -4.62
C VAL A 58 15.85 -1.60 -3.48
N PHE A 59 15.01 -1.15 -2.56
CA PHE A 59 15.46 -0.61 -1.28
C PHE A 59 15.64 -1.75 -0.30
N THR A 60 16.80 -1.84 0.33
CA THR A 60 17.11 -2.94 1.23
C THR A 60 18.16 -2.54 2.25
N SER A 61 18.15 -3.20 3.42
CA SER A 61 19.22 -3.15 4.41
C SER A 61 20.39 -4.10 4.10
N GLY A 62 20.26 -4.96 3.06
CA GLY A 62 21.34 -5.85 2.60
C GLY A 62 22.36 -5.16 1.69
N ASP A 63 23.38 -5.91 1.26
CA ASP A 63 24.50 -5.40 0.48
C ASP A 63 24.34 -5.60 -1.02
N GLU A 64 23.75 -6.74 -1.41
CA GLU A 64 23.53 -7.16 -2.79
C GLU A 64 22.20 -7.92 -2.93
N GLY A 65 21.75 -8.09 -4.15
CA GLY A 65 20.56 -8.88 -4.43
C GLY A 65 20.56 -9.43 -5.83
N GLU A 66 19.83 -10.52 -6.02
CA GLU A 66 19.58 -11.14 -7.31
C GLU A 66 18.10 -10.99 -7.64
N LEU A 67 17.81 -10.44 -8.82
CA LEU A 67 16.46 -10.22 -9.30
C LEU A 67 16.04 -11.36 -10.22
N PHE A 68 14.81 -11.81 -10.07
CA PHE A 68 14.21 -12.86 -10.89
C PHE A 68 12.91 -12.37 -11.50
N LEU A 69 12.73 -12.62 -12.79
CA LEU A 69 11.46 -12.40 -13.49
C LEU A 69 10.95 -13.75 -13.99
N ASN A 70 9.79 -14.17 -13.51
CA ASN A 70 9.19 -15.47 -13.82
C ASN A 70 10.17 -16.64 -13.60
N GLY A 71 10.94 -16.59 -12.49
CA GLY A 71 11.95 -17.59 -12.13
C GLY A 71 13.27 -17.49 -12.88
N ARG A 72 13.39 -16.63 -13.90
CA ARG A 72 14.64 -16.40 -14.65
C ARG A 72 15.44 -15.33 -13.96
N SER A 73 16.71 -15.61 -13.61
CA SER A 73 17.63 -14.62 -13.04
C SER A 73 17.92 -13.50 -14.04
N LEU A 74 17.83 -12.27 -13.57
CA LEU A 74 18.26 -11.05 -14.26
C LEU A 74 19.63 -10.55 -13.76
N GLY A 75 20.32 -11.41 -13.00
CA GLY A 75 21.66 -11.15 -12.47
C GLY A 75 21.65 -10.48 -11.11
N ARG A 76 22.85 -10.42 -10.53
CA ARG A 76 23.12 -9.81 -9.22
C ARG A 76 23.57 -8.37 -9.37
N GLN A 77 23.11 -7.54 -8.45
CA GLN A 77 23.55 -6.17 -8.28
C GLN A 77 24.03 -5.96 -6.85
N ARG A 78 25.02 -5.08 -6.68
CA ARG A 78 25.55 -4.70 -5.37
C ARG A 78 25.44 -3.19 -5.20
N LYS A 79 25.17 -2.75 -3.98
CA LYS A 79 25.29 -1.33 -3.62
C LYS A 79 26.71 -0.84 -3.88
N GLN A 80 26.83 0.38 -4.38
CA GLN A 80 28.12 1.00 -4.72
C GLN A 80 28.30 2.27 -3.89
N PRO A 81 28.95 2.19 -2.72
CA PRO A 81 29.25 3.38 -1.92
C PRO A 81 30.01 4.41 -2.75
N GLY A 82 29.62 5.67 -2.64
CA GLY A 82 30.21 6.77 -3.42
C GLY A 82 29.56 7.03 -4.77
N VAL A 83 28.72 6.12 -5.29
CA VAL A 83 27.91 6.34 -6.48
C VAL A 83 26.49 6.70 -6.04
N TRP A 84 26.12 7.98 -6.15
CA TRP A 84 24.92 8.53 -5.49
C TRP A 84 23.62 7.76 -5.77
N ASP A 85 23.41 7.27 -7.00
CA ASP A 85 22.20 6.57 -7.44
C ASP A 85 22.26 5.05 -7.15
N ARG A 86 23.39 4.50 -6.71
CA ARG A 86 23.62 3.09 -6.37
C ARG A 86 24.06 2.86 -4.92
N ALA A 87 24.36 3.94 -4.18
CA ALA A 87 24.81 3.85 -2.80
C ALA A 87 23.72 3.32 -1.84
N TYR A 88 22.44 3.59 -2.15
CA TYR A 88 21.32 3.35 -1.23
C TYR A 88 20.27 2.38 -1.76
N ARG A 89 20.47 1.85 -2.99
CA ARG A 89 19.55 0.92 -3.65
C ARG A 89 20.30 -0.03 -4.57
N LEU A 90 19.68 -1.16 -4.85
CA LEU A 90 20.05 -2.01 -5.96
C LEU A 90 19.27 -1.56 -7.19
N ARG A 91 19.84 -1.75 -8.38
CA ARG A 91 19.29 -1.18 -9.60
C ARG A 91 19.54 -2.07 -10.81
N TRP A 92 18.46 -2.39 -11.54
CA TRP A 92 18.46 -3.08 -12.83
C TRP A 92 17.80 -2.16 -13.85
N ASP A 93 18.57 -1.62 -14.79
CA ASP A 93 18.12 -0.54 -15.69
C ASP A 93 17.40 -1.05 -16.95
N ASP A 94 17.69 -2.27 -17.40
CA ASP A 94 17.28 -2.81 -18.70
C ASP A 94 16.24 -3.93 -18.58
N VAL A 95 15.51 -3.99 -17.48
CA VAL A 95 14.46 -5.01 -17.29
C VAL A 95 13.32 -4.74 -18.26
N LYS A 96 13.01 -5.70 -19.10
CA LYS A 96 11.85 -5.64 -19.99
C LYS A 96 10.62 -6.17 -19.23
N TYR A 97 9.53 -5.42 -19.28
CA TYR A 97 8.30 -5.83 -18.64
C TYR A 97 7.74 -7.09 -19.33
N GLU A 98 7.51 -8.10 -18.52
CA GLU A 98 6.74 -9.31 -18.84
C GLU A 98 5.76 -9.52 -17.68
N PRO A 99 4.45 -9.73 -17.94
CA PRO A 99 3.51 -10.06 -16.86
C PRO A 99 3.95 -11.30 -16.08
N GLY A 100 3.69 -11.31 -14.79
CA GLY A 100 4.03 -12.43 -13.90
C GLY A 100 4.63 -12.01 -12.58
N THR A 101 5.65 -12.72 -12.13
CA THR A 101 6.27 -12.55 -10.81
C THR A 101 7.66 -11.95 -10.93
N LEU A 102 7.88 -10.83 -10.27
CA LEU A 102 9.18 -10.22 -10.06
C LEU A 102 9.57 -10.45 -8.60
N GLU A 103 10.69 -11.14 -8.37
CA GLU A 103 11.19 -11.49 -7.04
C GLU A 103 12.63 -11.00 -6.87
N VAL A 104 12.98 -10.56 -5.68
CA VAL A 104 14.37 -10.30 -5.30
C VAL A 104 14.77 -11.13 -4.11
N VAL A 105 15.96 -11.74 -4.19
CA VAL A 105 16.64 -12.36 -3.05
C VAL A 105 17.80 -11.45 -2.68
N VAL A 106 17.76 -10.93 -1.47
CA VAL A 106 18.78 -10.00 -0.95
C VAL A 106 19.74 -10.75 -0.04
N TYR A 107 21.01 -10.38 -0.12
CA TYR A 107 22.08 -10.96 0.68
C TYR A 107 22.77 -9.87 1.51
N ARG A 108 23.29 -10.30 2.66
CA ARG A 108 24.17 -9.51 3.52
C ARG A 108 25.34 -10.37 3.99
N ASN A 109 26.57 -9.91 3.73
CA ASN A 109 27.79 -10.69 4.03
C ASN A 109 27.75 -12.11 3.42
N GLY A 110 27.23 -12.24 2.21
CA GLY A 110 27.13 -13.50 1.47
C GLY A 110 26.02 -14.47 1.93
N LYS A 111 25.23 -14.10 2.95
CA LYS A 111 24.07 -14.89 3.43
C LYS A 111 22.78 -14.26 3.00
N GLU A 112 21.79 -15.08 2.71
CA GLU A 112 20.43 -14.59 2.45
C GLU A 112 19.95 -13.76 3.64
N TRP A 113 19.39 -12.57 3.32
CA TRP A 113 19.00 -11.58 4.31
C TRP A 113 17.51 -11.26 4.28
N ALA A 114 16.96 -11.06 3.10
CA ALA A 114 15.54 -10.74 2.90
C ALA A 114 15.07 -11.13 1.50
N ARG A 115 13.75 -11.21 1.32
CA ARG A 115 13.09 -11.37 0.02
C ARG A 115 11.95 -10.39 -0.11
N ASP A 116 11.64 -10.04 -1.35
CA ASP A 116 10.40 -9.35 -1.70
C ASP A 116 9.89 -9.85 -3.05
N THR A 117 8.58 -9.76 -3.23
CA THR A 117 7.92 -10.23 -4.44
C THR A 117 6.77 -9.31 -4.81
N VAL A 118 6.76 -8.84 -6.04
CA VAL A 118 5.63 -8.15 -6.65
C VAL A 118 5.12 -8.94 -7.85
N LYS A 119 3.80 -8.92 -8.07
CA LYS A 119 3.17 -9.70 -9.13
C LYS A 119 2.26 -8.82 -9.98
N THR A 120 2.13 -9.19 -11.25
CA THR A 120 1.05 -8.68 -12.09
C THR A 120 -0.27 -9.24 -11.57
N THR A 121 -1.22 -8.37 -11.29
CA THR A 121 -2.53 -8.72 -10.74
C THR A 121 -3.56 -8.96 -11.84
N GLY A 122 -4.58 -9.72 -11.51
CA GLY A 122 -5.81 -9.77 -12.29
C GLY A 122 -6.72 -8.55 -12.06
N ALA A 123 -7.95 -8.62 -12.58
CA ALA A 123 -8.98 -7.64 -12.28
C ALA A 123 -9.40 -7.71 -10.79
N PRO A 124 -9.84 -6.60 -10.18
CA PRO A 124 -10.33 -6.64 -8.82
C PRO A 124 -11.65 -7.44 -8.75
N VAL A 125 -11.75 -8.33 -7.76
CA VAL A 125 -12.94 -9.17 -7.56
C VAL A 125 -13.55 -9.01 -6.17
N LYS A 126 -12.80 -8.45 -5.21
CA LYS A 126 -13.28 -8.30 -3.83
C LYS A 126 -12.68 -7.08 -3.14
N LEU A 127 -13.45 -6.59 -2.16
CA LEU A 127 -12.98 -5.66 -1.13
C LEU A 127 -12.43 -6.46 0.05
N VAL A 128 -11.40 -5.93 0.70
CA VAL A 128 -10.90 -6.41 2.00
C VAL A 128 -10.81 -5.23 2.93
N LEU A 129 -11.42 -5.35 4.11
CA LEU A 129 -11.39 -4.37 5.19
C LEU A 129 -10.55 -4.89 6.34
N GLU A 130 -9.62 -4.07 6.82
CA GLU A 130 -8.70 -4.41 7.91
C GLU A 130 -8.68 -3.25 8.92
N ALA A 131 -9.25 -3.48 10.11
CA ALA A 131 -9.19 -2.50 11.20
C ALA A 131 -7.79 -2.52 11.83
N GLU A 132 -7.24 -1.34 12.12
CA GLU A 132 -5.89 -1.23 12.73
C GLU A 132 -5.89 -1.62 14.20
N THR A 133 -7.05 -1.54 14.86
CA THR A 133 -7.22 -1.95 16.25
C THR A 133 -8.49 -2.80 16.41
N ASP A 134 -8.44 -3.74 17.35
CA ASP A 134 -9.59 -4.60 17.66
C ASP A 134 -10.63 -3.90 18.54
N SER A 135 -10.24 -2.81 19.22
CA SER A 135 -11.11 -2.07 20.13
C SER A 135 -10.76 -0.60 20.24
N ILE A 136 -11.78 0.22 20.54
CA ILE A 136 -11.67 1.65 20.86
C ILE A 136 -12.48 1.97 22.11
N VAL A 137 -12.06 3.03 22.81
CA VAL A 137 -12.75 3.55 24.02
C VAL A 137 -13.88 4.49 23.60
N SER A 138 -15.00 4.46 24.34
CA SER A 138 -16.16 5.33 24.09
C SER A 138 -16.08 6.67 24.80
N ASP A 139 -14.90 7.33 24.77
CA ASP A 139 -14.68 8.67 25.34
C ASP A 139 -15.10 9.81 24.40
N GLY A 140 -15.44 9.50 23.15
CA GLY A 140 -15.80 10.47 22.11
C GLY A 140 -14.60 11.04 21.33
N GLU A 141 -13.39 10.63 21.65
CA GLU A 141 -12.14 11.08 21.01
C GLU A 141 -11.41 9.93 20.30
N ASP A 142 -11.43 8.73 20.91
CA ASP A 142 -10.73 7.56 20.37
C ASP A 142 -11.33 7.11 19.03
N ILE A 143 -10.45 6.79 18.08
CA ILE A 143 -10.79 6.46 16.70
C ILE A 143 -10.13 5.15 16.26
N CYS A 144 -10.75 4.49 15.27
CA CYS A 144 -10.15 3.38 14.56
C CYS A 144 -10.04 3.69 13.07
N TYR A 145 -8.88 3.45 12.51
CA TYR A 145 -8.64 3.44 11.07
C TYR A 145 -8.99 2.05 10.52
N VAL A 146 -9.84 2.01 9.51
CA VAL A 146 -10.18 0.79 8.79
C VAL A 146 -9.68 0.92 7.36
N ASN A 147 -8.63 0.20 7.06
CA ASN A 147 -8.03 0.18 5.73
C ASN A 147 -8.86 -0.67 4.78
N VAL A 148 -9.02 -0.20 3.57
CA VAL A 148 -9.80 -0.86 2.52
C VAL A 148 -8.91 -1.09 1.32
N SER A 149 -8.85 -2.33 0.83
CA SER A 149 -8.11 -2.66 -0.39
C SER A 149 -8.99 -3.40 -1.39
N LEU A 150 -8.75 -3.12 -2.67
CA LEU A 150 -9.34 -3.88 -3.77
C LEU A 150 -8.35 -4.96 -4.19
N ARG A 151 -8.80 -6.21 -4.13
CA ARG A 151 -7.93 -7.37 -4.40
C ARG A 151 -8.48 -8.23 -5.54
N ASP A 152 -7.57 -8.86 -6.26
CA ASP A 152 -7.87 -9.84 -7.28
C ASP A 152 -8.22 -11.22 -6.70
N ALA A 153 -8.37 -12.22 -7.56
CA ALA A 153 -8.68 -13.59 -7.17
C ALA A 153 -7.58 -14.25 -6.32
N GLU A 154 -6.31 -13.86 -6.53
CA GLU A 154 -5.17 -14.33 -5.74
C GLU A 154 -5.00 -13.58 -4.41
N GLY A 155 -5.78 -12.53 -4.18
CA GLY A 155 -5.72 -11.70 -2.97
C GLY A 155 -4.68 -10.58 -3.05
N LEU A 156 -4.12 -10.31 -4.22
CA LEU A 156 -3.18 -9.22 -4.44
C LEU A 156 -3.93 -7.88 -4.58
N VAL A 157 -3.39 -6.82 -4.02
CA VAL A 157 -3.93 -5.47 -4.20
C VAL A 157 -3.75 -5.04 -5.64
N VAL A 158 -4.83 -4.61 -6.28
CA VAL A 158 -4.82 -4.20 -7.69
C VAL A 158 -4.50 -2.71 -7.78
N PRO A 159 -3.32 -2.32 -8.28
CA PRO A 159 -3.00 -0.91 -8.48
C PRO A 159 -3.81 -0.34 -9.67
N HIS A 160 -3.82 0.99 -9.81
CA HIS A 160 -4.47 1.74 -10.91
C HIS A 160 -6.00 1.61 -11.01
N VAL A 161 -6.66 0.90 -10.08
CA VAL A 161 -8.12 0.89 -10.01
C VAL A 161 -8.62 2.17 -9.33
N ARG A 162 -9.79 2.63 -9.76
CA ARG A 162 -10.45 3.85 -9.25
C ARG A 162 -11.92 3.62 -8.94
N ASN A 163 -12.26 2.41 -8.54
CA ASN A 163 -13.61 2.07 -8.13
C ASN A 163 -14.08 2.97 -6.99
N ARG A 164 -15.34 3.38 -7.02
CA ARG A 164 -15.96 4.07 -5.89
C ARG A 164 -16.35 3.03 -4.85
N VAL A 165 -15.98 3.28 -3.61
CA VAL A 165 -16.38 2.48 -2.45
C VAL A 165 -17.32 3.31 -1.60
N GLU A 166 -18.46 2.72 -1.23
CA GLU A 166 -19.46 3.28 -0.31
C GLU A 166 -19.34 2.59 1.04
N PHE A 167 -19.40 3.38 2.10
CA PHE A 167 -19.24 2.91 3.48
C PHE A 167 -20.53 3.10 4.26
N THR A 168 -20.85 2.12 5.09
CA THR A 168 -21.90 2.23 6.10
C THR A 168 -21.39 1.69 7.43
N VAL A 169 -21.95 2.21 8.53
CA VAL A 169 -21.61 1.78 9.88
C VAL A 169 -22.88 1.32 10.56
N ASP A 170 -22.81 0.14 11.19
CA ASP A 170 -23.82 -0.37 12.11
C ASP A 170 -23.26 -0.45 13.53
N GLY A 171 -24.13 -0.25 14.54
CA GLY A 171 -23.74 -0.23 15.94
C GLY A 171 -23.47 1.16 16.51
N PRO A 172 -22.83 1.24 17.70
CA PRO A 172 -22.65 2.47 18.45
C PRO A 172 -21.47 3.32 17.95
N GLY A 173 -21.39 3.57 16.64
CA GLY A 173 -20.31 4.35 16.02
C GLY A 173 -20.81 5.30 14.95
N GLU A 174 -19.86 6.07 14.43
CA GLU A 174 -20.06 6.98 13.30
C GLU A 174 -18.80 7.02 12.41
N ILE A 175 -19.00 7.36 11.14
CA ILE A 175 -17.89 7.67 10.22
C ILE A 175 -17.45 9.11 10.48
N VAL A 176 -16.18 9.29 10.81
CA VAL A 176 -15.57 10.61 11.03
C VAL A 176 -15.06 11.18 9.72
N ALA A 177 -14.36 10.36 8.94
CA ALA A 177 -13.78 10.75 7.66
C ALA A 177 -13.54 9.53 6.76
N VAL A 178 -13.37 9.78 5.47
CA VAL A 178 -12.93 8.81 4.46
C VAL A 178 -11.83 9.44 3.62
N ASP A 179 -10.73 8.76 3.44
CA ASP A 179 -9.58 9.20 2.65
C ASP A 179 -9.08 8.10 1.71
N ASN A 180 -8.22 8.44 0.76
CA ASN A 180 -7.58 7.48 -0.16
C ASN A 180 -6.08 7.76 -0.37
N GLY A 181 -5.54 8.80 0.28
CA GLY A 181 -4.14 9.22 0.15
C GLY A 181 -3.78 9.94 -1.15
N ASP A 182 -4.74 10.17 -2.06
CA ASP A 182 -4.51 10.93 -3.30
C ASP A 182 -4.44 12.43 -2.99
N GLU A 183 -3.25 13.01 -3.06
CA GLU A 183 -3.01 14.44 -2.82
C GLU A 183 -3.73 15.37 -3.80
N THR A 184 -4.32 14.84 -4.86
CA THR A 184 -5.07 15.58 -5.88
C THR A 184 -6.59 15.37 -5.77
N ASP A 185 -7.05 14.57 -4.79
CA ASP A 185 -8.47 14.32 -4.56
C ASP A 185 -9.06 15.39 -3.62
N PHE A 186 -10.01 16.18 -4.14
CA PHE A 186 -10.68 17.26 -3.42
C PHE A 186 -12.10 16.89 -2.93
N GLU A 187 -12.46 15.62 -2.94
CA GLU A 187 -13.74 15.18 -2.40
C GLU A 187 -13.78 15.43 -0.88
N ASP A 188 -14.95 15.85 -0.38
CA ASP A 188 -15.16 16.06 1.06
C ASP A 188 -14.90 14.77 1.86
N PHE A 189 -14.01 14.83 2.83
CA PHE A 189 -13.66 13.72 3.72
C PHE A 189 -14.85 13.20 4.55
N LYS A 190 -15.89 13.99 4.76
CA LYS A 190 -17.09 13.59 5.50
C LYS A 190 -18.08 12.77 4.67
N ARG A 191 -17.89 12.67 3.37
CA ARG A 191 -18.73 11.81 2.54
C ARG A 191 -18.46 10.34 2.86
N PRO A 192 -19.49 9.51 3.07
CA PRO A 192 -19.33 8.09 3.36
C PRO A 192 -19.01 7.29 2.07
N SER A 193 -18.27 7.87 1.16
CA SER A 193 -17.81 7.22 -0.08
C SER A 193 -16.55 7.87 -0.60
N ARG A 194 -15.67 7.09 -1.22
CA ARG A 194 -14.43 7.57 -1.85
C ARG A 194 -14.05 6.69 -3.04
N ARG A 195 -13.40 7.26 -4.03
CA ARG A 195 -12.67 6.45 -5.03
C ARG A 195 -11.41 5.91 -4.39
N VAL A 196 -11.07 4.65 -4.66
CA VAL A 196 -9.76 4.13 -4.25
C VAL A 196 -8.64 4.80 -5.06
N PHE A 197 -7.48 4.91 -4.45
CA PHE A 197 -6.25 5.34 -5.07
C PHE A 197 -5.19 4.26 -4.91
N ASN A 198 -4.57 3.82 -6.01
CA ASN A 198 -3.64 2.68 -6.02
C ASN A 198 -4.21 1.41 -5.35
N GLY A 199 -5.54 1.21 -5.46
CA GLY A 199 -6.23 0.07 -4.87
C GLY A 199 -6.57 0.23 -3.38
N TRP A 200 -6.32 1.41 -2.77
CA TRP A 200 -6.53 1.68 -1.36
C TRP A 200 -7.51 2.82 -1.08
N ALA A 201 -8.19 2.71 0.03
CA ALA A 201 -8.92 3.78 0.72
C ALA A 201 -8.90 3.49 2.23
N GLN A 202 -9.30 4.47 3.03
CA GLN A 202 -9.39 4.35 4.48
C GLN A 202 -10.67 5.01 4.96
N VAL A 203 -11.36 4.38 5.90
CA VAL A 203 -12.47 4.99 6.64
C VAL A 203 -12.10 5.07 8.11
N ILE A 204 -12.35 6.22 8.70
CA ILE A 204 -12.08 6.50 10.10
C ILE A 204 -13.41 6.47 10.86
N VAL A 205 -13.48 5.65 11.89
CA VAL A 205 -14.68 5.50 12.72
C VAL A 205 -14.38 5.87 14.17
N ARG A 206 -15.41 6.37 14.86
CA ARG A 206 -15.36 6.76 16.27
C ARG A 206 -16.54 6.16 17.00
N ALA A 207 -16.35 5.77 18.25
CA ALA A 207 -17.45 5.33 19.11
C ALA A 207 -18.30 6.52 19.61
N LYS A 208 -19.61 6.31 19.72
CA LYS A 208 -20.49 7.27 20.40
C LYS A 208 -20.17 7.28 21.89
N PRO A 209 -20.05 8.47 22.53
CA PRO A 209 -19.67 8.57 23.93
C PRO A 209 -20.53 7.72 24.88
N GLY A 210 -19.88 7.06 25.84
CA GLY A 210 -20.54 6.30 26.90
C GLY A 210 -21.23 4.99 26.45
N THR A 211 -21.06 4.59 25.20
CA THR A 211 -21.64 3.34 24.65
C THR A 211 -20.71 2.16 24.81
N THR A 212 -21.23 0.95 24.61
CA THR A 212 -20.46 -0.29 24.47
C THR A 212 -21.07 -1.16 23.38
N GLY A 213 -20.31 -2.09 22.84
CA GLY A 213 -20.81 -3.01 21.83
C GLY A 213 -19.80 -3.26 20.71
N LYS A 214 -20.29 -3.33 19.49
CA LYS A 214 -19.48 -3.53 18.29
C LYS A 214 -19.89 -2.53 17.22
N ILE A 215 -18.91 -1.89 16.61
CA ILE A 215 -19.06 -1.12 15.38
C ILE A 215 -18.76 -2.07 14.23
N THR A 216 -19.68 -2.22 13.29
CA THR A 216 -19.44 -2.95 12.03
C THR A 216 -19.38 -1.96 10.89
N VAL A 217 -18.21 -1.84 10.29
CA VAL A 217 -18.00 -1.06 9.08
C VAL A 217 -18.22 -1.97 7.89
N MET A 218 -19.09 -1.59 6.97
CA MET A 218 -19.36 -2.30 5.73
C MET A 218 -18.92 -1.44 4.54
N ALA A 219 -18.32 -2.08 3.54
CA ALA A 219 -17.93 -1.44 2.29
C ALA A 219 -18.56 -2.16 1.09
N LYS A 220 -19.02 -1.37 0.12
CA LYS A 220 -19.58 -1.85 -1.15
C LYS A 220 -18.93 -1.10 -2.31
N SER A 221 -18.76 -1.81 -3.42
CA SER A 221 -18.34 -1.23 -4.71
C SER A 221 -19.03 -1.99 -5.82
N GLU A 222 -19.39 -1.29 -6.87
CA GLU A 222 -20.07 -1.89 -8.02
C GLU A 222 -19.25 -3.03 -8.62
N GLY A 223 -19.91 -4.17 -8.88
CA GLY A 223 -19.29 -5.36 -9.48
C GLY A 223 -18.37 -6.15 -8.56
N LEU A 224 -18.25 -5.78 -7.26
CA LEU A 224 -17.40 -6.47 -6.30
C LEU A 224 -18.21 -7.06 -5.14
N ALA A 225 -17.72 -8.15 -4.56
CA ALA A 225 -18.27 -8.67 -3.31
C ALA A 225 -18.08 -7.62 -2.19
N SER A 226 -19.14 -7.36 -1.41
CA SER A 226 -19.08 -6.50 -0.22
C SER A 226 -18.22 -7.15 0.86
N SER A 227 -17.64 -6.32 1.73
CA SER A 227 -16.83 -6.77 2.85
C SER A 227 -17.14 -5.95 4.10
N SER A 228 -16.74 -6.46 5.26
CA SER A 228 -16.93 -5.76 6.54
C SER A 228 -15.76 -6.01 7.49
N ALA A 229 -15.56 -5.05 8.40
CA ALA A 229 -14.68 -5.18 9.55
C ALA A 229 -15.43 -4.78 10.82
N THR A 230 -15.05 -5.33 11.96
CA THR A 230 -15.70 -5.09 13.24
C THR A 230 -14.69 -4.60 14.27
N VAL A 231 -15.05 -3.54 15.00
CA VAL A 231 -14.27 -2.95 16.09
C VAL A 231 -15.10 -3.01 17.37
N LYS A 232 -14.51 -3.48 18.46
CA LYS A 232 -15.17 -3.54 19.77
C LYS A 232 -15.17 -2.16 20.42
N VAL A 233 -16.27 -1.74 21.00
CA VAL A 233 -16.38 -0.52 21.79
C VAL A 233 -16.35 -0.87 23.28
N VAL A 234 -15.38 -0.30 23.99
CA VAL A 234 -15.20 -0.47 25.44
C VAL A 234 -15.36 0.86 26.16
N ARG A 235 -15.57 0.80 27.48
CA ARG A 235 -15.59 2.01 28.34
C ARG A 235 -14.20 2.37 28.81
#